data_885f2653e402866942582cbe7f6acff5
#
_entry.id   885f2653e402866942582cbe7f6acff5
#
_cell.length_a   1.000
_cell.length_b   1.000
_cell.length_c   1.000
_cell.angle_alpha   90.00
_cell.angle_beta   90.00
_cell.angle_gamma   90.00
#
_symmetry.space_group_name_H-M   'P 1'
#
loop_
_entity.id
_entity.type
_entity.pdbx_description
1 polymer ?
#
loop_
_entity_poly.entity_id
_entity_poly.type
_entity_poly.pdbx_seq_one_letter_code
_entity_poly.pdbx_strand_id
1 'polypeptide(L)'
;MSTDTDSADPIRIAFMCVQNAGRSQMSTAFAERERERRGLEDRVEILTGGTHPTEHVHDEVIDVMEEIGIDLSDRTPREITLDELRTCDYVGTMGCSTVDIGEVGDEVDIRDWALNDPDGQDLDRVREIRDEIKGRVEAFFDECSSTE
;
A
#
# COMPACT_ATOMS: atom_id res chain seq x y z
N MET A 1 -7.24 30.31 12.12
CA MET A 1 -7.17 29.62 12.04
C MET A 1 -7.29 28.89 11.78
N SER A 2 -7.26 29.13 11.50
CA SER A 2 -7.27 28.42 11.30
C SER A 2 -7.30 27.63 11.06
N THR A 3 -7.06 27.62 11.06
CA THR A 3 -6.96 26.52 11.11
C THR A 3 -7.83 25.73 10.50
N ASP A 4 -8.73 25.94 10.00
CA ASP A 4 -9.50 25.32 9.40
C ASP A 4 -9.09 24.41 8.45
N THR A 5 -8.26 24.66 7.62
CA THR A 5 -7.67 23.74 6.77
C THR A 5 -6.96 22.72 7.57
N ASP A 6 -6.53 23.09 8.68
CA ASP A 6 -5.87 22.18 9.55
C ASP A 6 -6.78 21.14 10.09
N SER A 7 -8.06 21.42 10.07
CA SER A 7 -9.01 20.45 10.56
C SER A 7 -9.46 19.48 9.49
N ALA A 8 -8.90 19.59 8.30
CA ALA A 8 -9.23 18.62 7.25
C ALA A 8 -8.78 17.21 7.68
N ASP A 9 -9.61 16.23 7.38
CA ASP A 9 -9.29 14.86 7.69
C ASP A 9 -8.09 14.41 6.88
N PRO A 10 -7.26 13.52 7.43
CA PRO A 10 -6.16 12.96 6.67
C PRO A 10 -6.66 12.20 5.46
N ILE A 11 -5.81 12.16 4.43
CA ILE A 11 -6.07 11.31 3.29
C ILE A 11 -5.81 9.87 3.74
N ARG A 12 -6.75 8.98 3.50
CA ARG A 12 -6.61 7.58 3.87
C ARG A 12 -6.36 6.76 2.62
N ILE A 13 -5.28 6.00 2.64
CA ILE A 13 -4.85 5.17 1.52
C ILE A 13 -4.75 3.73 2.01
N ALA A 14 -5.33 2.80 1.29
CA ALA A 14 -5.18 1.39 1.60
C ALA A 14 -4.49 0.67 0.46
N PHE A 15 -3.56 -0.21 0.78
CA PHE A 15 -2.94 -1.10 -0.19
C PHE A 15 -3.37 -2.50 0.13
N MET A 16 -3.95 -3.19 -0.83
CA MET A 16 -4.49 -4.52 -0.59
C MET A 16 -4.15 -5.50 -1.69
N CYS A 17 -4.04 -6.75 -1.32
CA CYS A 17 -3.95 -7.86 -2.25
C CYS A 17 -4.62 -9.05 -1.57
N VAL A 18 -4.47 -10.25 -2.12
CA VAL A 18 -5.14 -11.41 -1.53
C VAL A 18 -4.48 -11.79 -0.21
N GLN A 19 -3.17 -12.01 -0.21
CA GLN A 19 -2.48 -12.58 0.94
C GLN A 19 -1.88 -11.57 1.90
N ASN A 20 -1.75 -10.33 1.49
CA ASN A 20 -1.10 -9.27 2.27
C ASN A 20 0.29 -9.69 2.72
N ALA A 21 0.99 -10.44 1.87
CA ALA A 21 2.28 -11.01 2.20
C ALA A 21 3.40 -10.60 1.25
N GLY A 22 3.09 -9.84 0.22
CA GLY A 22 4.08 -9.43 -0.76
C GLY A 22 3.83 -8.01 -1.24
N ARG A 23 3.12 -7.87 -2.35
CA ARG A 23 2.95 -6.58 -3.02
C ARG A 23 2.37 -5.48 -2.13
N SER A 24 1.33 -5.79 -1.37
CA SER A 24 0.72 -4.78 -0.51
C SER A 24 1.62 -4.42 0.65
N GLN A 25 2.40 -5.37 1.17
CA GLN A 25 3.34 -5.08 2.24
C GLN A 25 4.47 -4.16 1.74
N MET A 26 4.98 -4.43 0.55
CA MET A 26 6.01 -3.56 -0.03
C MET A 26 5.46 -2.16 -0.31
N SER A 27 4.26 -2.09 -0.87
CA SER A 27 3.63 -0.80 -1.16
C SER A 27 3.43 0.01 0.11
N THR A 28 2.95 -0.64 1.16
CA THR A 28 2.73 0.02 2.45
C THR A 28 4.04 0.54 3.03
N ALA A 29 5.09 -0.26 2.97
CA ALA A 29 6.40 0.16 3.51
C ALA A 29 6.94 1.37 2.75
N PHE A 30 6.85 1.36 1.42
CA PHE A 30 7.31 2.49 0.63
C PHE A 30 6.46 3.72 0.89
N ALA A 31 5.14 3.54 1.06
CA ALA A 31 4.26 4.66 1.35
C ALA A 31 4.57 5.28 2.71
N GLU A 32 4.84 4.45 3.71
CA GLU A 32 5.21 4.96 5.02
C GLU A 32 6.50 5.76 4.94
N ARG A 33 7.47 5.28 4.16
CA ARG A 33 8.75 5.98 4.00
C ARG A 33 8.54 7.32 3.28
N GLU A 34 7.74 7.32 2.22
CA GLU A 34 7.47 8.57 1.50
C GLU A 34 6.73 9.56 2.38
N ARG A 35 5.80 9.07 3.19
CA ARG A 35 5.07 9.92 4.14
C ARG A 35 6.03 10.63 5.07
N GLU A 36 7.00 9.89 5.61
CA GLU A 36 7.97 10.48 6.52
C GLU A 36 8.90 11.45 5.81
N ARG A 37 9.37 11.08 4.62
CA ARG A 37 10.29 11.93 3.87
C ARG A 37 9.66 13.25 3.47
N ARG A 38 8.35 13.26 3.28
CA ARG A 38 7.63 14.45 2.83
C ARG A 38 6.98 15.21 3.98
N GLY A 39 7.12 14.72 5.21
CA GLY A 39 6.54 15.38 6.36
C GLY A 39 5.03 15.32 6.40
N LEU A 40 4.46 14.22 5.94
CA LEU A 40 3.00 14.08 5.81
C LEU A 40 2.39 13.18 6.88
N GLU A 41 3.09 12.93 7.98
CA GLU A 41 2.60 12.00 9.00
C GLU A 41 1.23 12.38 9.54
N ASP A 42 0.94 13.67 9.62
CA ASP A 42 -0.34 14.13 10.12
C ASP A 42 -1.39 14.28 9.03
N ARG A 43 -1.01 14.06 7.78
CA ARG A 43 -1.90 14.29 6.64
C ARG A 43 -2.27 13.04 5.88
N VAL A 44 -1.57 11.93 6.13
CA VAL A 44 -1.80 10.69 5.38
C VAL A 44 -1.87 9.53 6.35
N GLU A 45 -2.95 8.77 6.26
CA GLU A 45 -3.08 7.50 6.99
C GLU A 45 -2.96 6.37 6.00
N ILE A 46 -2.21 5.34 6.38
CA ILE A 46 -1.93 4.22 5.49
C ILE A 46 -2.44 2.94 6.12
N LEU A 47 -3.26 2.21 5.36
CA LEU A 47 -3.79 0.92 5.78
C LEU A 47 -3.28 -0.15 4.83
N THR A 48 -3.29 -1.38 5.29
CA THR A 48 -2.92 -2.51 4.45
C THR A 48 -3.71 -3.74 4.87
N GLY A 49 -3.89 -4.66 3.96
CA GLY A 49 -4.57 -5.89 4.29
C GLY A 49 -4.78 -6.74 3.05
N GLY A 50 -5.39 -7.89 3.27
CA GLY A 50 -5.73 -8.79 2.19
C GLY A 50 -7.07 -9.43 2.42
N THR A 51 -7.55 -10.15 1.42
CA THR A 51 -8.83 -10.86 1.53
C THR A 51 -8.63 -12.22 2.18
N HIS A 52 -7.43 -12.79 2.05
CA HIS A 52 -7.09 -14.09 2.65
C HIS A 52 -5.65 -14.02 3.12
N PRO A 53 -5.39 -13.33 4.25
CA PRO A 53 -4.01 -13.12 4.70
C PRO A 53 -3.34 -14.43 5.09
N THR A 54 -2.06 -14.53 4.78
CA THR A 54 -1.23 -15.64 5.21
C THR A 54 -0.70 -15.35 6.61
N GLU A 55 0.11 -16.27 7.15
CA GLU A 55 0.65 -16.10 8.49
C GLU A 55 1.86 -15.16 8.52
N HIS A 56 2.60 -15.08 7.42
CA HIS A 56 3.86 -14.33 7.36
C HIS A 56 3.98 -13.61 6.03
N VAL A 57 4.75 -12.52 6.05
CA VAL A 57 5.23 -11.93 4.81
C VAL A 57 6.17 -12.93 4.14
N HIS A 58 6.13 -13.02 2.82
CA HIS A 58 6.99 -13.96 2.10
C HIS A 58 8.46 -13.67 2.36
N ASP A 59 9.25 -14.73 2.57
CA ASP A 59 10.67 -14.59 2.88
C ASP A 59 11.43 -13.82 1.81
N GLU A 60 11.10 -14.07 0.53
CA GLU A 60 11.76 -13.38 -0.58
C GLU A 60 11.51 -11.88 -0.51
N VAL A 61 10.31 -11.50 -0.08
CA VAL A 61 9.94 -10.10 0.05
C VAL A 61 10.71 -9.45 1.20
N ILE A 62 10.79 -10.16 2.33
CA ILE A 62 11.56 -9.68 3.47
C ILE A 62 13.01 -9.44 3.05
N ASP A 63 13.59 -10.39 2.32
CA ASP A 63 14.99 -10.33 1.90
C ASP A 63 15.26 -9.12 1.01
N VAL A 64 14.44 -8.91 -0.02
CA VAL A 64 14.71 -7.83 -0.96
C VAL A 64 14.44 -6.46 -0.35
N MET A 65 13.53 -6.37 0.60
CA MET A 65 13.28 -5.10 1.28
C MET A 65 14.40 -4.77 2.26
N GLU A 66 14.96 -5.80 2.90
CA GLU A 66 16.09 -5.61 3.79
C GLU A 66 17.31 -5.06 3.05
N GLU A 67 17.47 -5.43 1.78
CA GLU A 67 18.57 -4.92 0.96
C GLU A 67 18.58 -3.39 0.87
N ILE A 68 17.41 -2.77 1.01
CA ILE A 68 17.30 -1.32 0.90
C ILE A 68 16.97 -0.69 2.25
N GLY A 69 17.20 -1.43 3.33
CA GLY A 69 17.09 -0.89 4.67
C GLY A 69 15.70 -0.90 5.27
N ILE A 70 14.79 -1.67 4.69
CA ILE A 70 13.42 -1.77 5.20
C ILE A 70 13.21 -3.18 5.75
N ASP A 71 12.87 -3.26 7.03
CA ASP A 71 12.68 -4.55 7.71
C ASP A 71 11.20 -4.88 7.78
N LEU A 72 10.79 -5.92 7.08
CA LEU A 72 9.40 -6.40 7.11
C LEU A 72 9.23 -7.63 7.97
N SER A 73 10.28 -8.08 8.65
CA SER A 73 10.22 -9.33 9.40
C SER A 73 9.23 -9.28 10.57
N ASP A 74 8.94 -8.07 11.06
CA ASP A 74 7.99 -7.91 12.16
C ASP A 74 6.57 -7.68 11.70
N ARG A 75 6.35 -7.62 10.40
CA ARG A 75 5.01 -7.35 9.86
C ARG A 75 4.19 -8.63 9.82
N THR A 76 2.91 -8.50 10.14
CA THR A 76 1.98 -9.62 10.10
C THR A 76 0.87 -9.31 9.11
N PRO A 77 0.65 -10.18 8.13
CA PRO A 77 -0.50 -10.00 7.24
C PRO A 77 -1.81 -9.92 8.02
N ARG A 78 -2.72 -9.08 7.56
CA ARG A 78 -4.00 -8.91 8.22
C ARG A 78 -5.11 -8.84 7.19
N GLU A 79 -6.31 -9.13 7.63
CA GLU A 79 -7.50 -8.99 6.80
C GLU A 79 -7.92 -7.53 6.78
N ILE A 80 -8.38 -7.07 5.61
CA ILE A 80 -8.98 -5.74 5.49
C ILE A 80 -10.43 -5.91 5.05
N THR A 81 -11.34 -5.16 5.65
CA THR A 81 -12.75 -5.30 5.40
C THR A 81 -13.25 -4.25 4.42
N LEU A 82 -14.41 -4.50 3.83
CA LEU A 82 -15.04 -3.51 2.96
C LEU A 82 -15.35 -2.22 3.72
N ASP A 83 -15.74 -2.33 4.98
CA ASP A 83 -16.01 -1.15 5.78
C ASP A 83 -14.77 -0.29 5.93
N GLU A 84 -13.61 -0.91 6.13
CA GLU A 84 -12.35 -0.17 6.20
C GLU A 84 -12.04 0.50 4.86
N LEU A 85 -12.26 -0.21 3.76
CA LEU A 85 -11.99 0.33 2.44
C LEU A 85 -12.89 1.52 2.11
N ARG A 86 -14.13 1.47 2.56
CA ARG A 86 -15.07 2.57 2.33
C ARG A 86 -14.66 3.86 3.02
N THR A 87 -13.83 3.78 4.05
CA THR A 87 -13.34 4.97 4.74
C THR A 87 -12.13 5.59 4.05
N CYS A 88 -11.61 4.94 3.01
CA CYS A 88 -10.41 5.41 2.34
C CYS A 88 -10.74 6.35 1.21
N ASP A 89 -9.81 7.27 0.93
CA ASP A 89 -9.90 8.11 -0.24
C ASP A 89 -9.33 7.39 -1.47
N TYR A 90 -8.32 6.57 -1.25
CA TYR A 90 -7.67 5.80 -2.33
C TYR A 90 -7.47 4.37 -1.89
N VAL A 91 -7.66 3.45 -2.82
CA VAL A 91 -7.38 2.03 -2.60
C VAL A 91 -6.52 1.54 -3.74
N GLY A 92 -5.30 1.08 -3.42
CA GLY A 92 -4.42 0.47 -4.41
C GLY A 92 -4.58 -1.04 -4.36
N THR A 93 -5.01 -1.62 -5.48
CA THR A 93 -5.07 -3.07 -5.61
C THR A 93 -3.89 -3.53 -6.46
N MET A 94 -3.45 -4.76 -6.25
CA MET A 94 -2.19 -5.22 -6.80
C MET A 94 -2.38 -6.23 -7.94
N GLY A 95 -3.51 -6.12 -8.64
CA GLY A 95 -3.76 -7.00 -9.78
C GLY A 95 -4.21 -8.39 -9.39
N CYS A 96 -4.52 -8.59 -8.14
CA CYS A 96 -4.90 -9.92 -7.64
C CYS A 96 -6.24 -9.89 -6.93
N SER A 97 -7.03 -8.85 -7.17
CA SER A 97 -8.23 -8.64 -6.39
C SER A 97 -9.31 -9.65 -6.71
N THR A 98 -9.78 -10.34 -5.68
CA THR A 98 -10.97 -11.16 -5.76
C THR A 98 -12.12 -10.48 -5.02
N VAL A 99 -11.85 -9.32 -4.46
CA VAL A 99 -12.88 -8.55 -3.76
C VAL A 99 -13.71 -7.83 -4.79
N ASP A 100 -15.00 -7.76 -4.55
CA ASP A 100 -15.86 -6.96 -5.39
C ASP A 100 -15.66 -5.49 -4.99
N ILE A 101 -14.68 -4.88 -5.62
CA ILE A 101 -14.29 -3.52 -5.30
C ILE A 101 -15.43 -2.54 -5.60
N GLY A 102 -16.31 -2.90 -6.52
CA GLY A 102 -17.46 -2.08 -6.82
C GLY A 102 -18.36 -1.82 -5.62
N GLU A 103 -18.32 -2.69 -4.61
CA GLU A 103 -19.11 -2.50 -3.41
C GLU A 103 -18.51 -1.45 -2.47
N VAL A 104 -17.28 -1.03 -2.71
CA VAL A 104 -16.66 0.00 -1.89
C VAL A 104 -17.32 1.35 -2.08
N GLY A 105 -17.81 1.62 -3.28
CA GLY A 105 -18.54 2.85 -3.55
C GLY A 105 -17.77 3.75 -4.51
N ASP A 106 -18.50 4.70 -5.09
CA ASP A 106 -17.95 5.59 -6.11
C ASP A 106 -17.05 6.67 -5.53
N GLU A 107 -17.11 6.87 -4.22
CA GLU A 107 -16.34 7.94 -3.59
C GLU A 107 -14.88 7.56 -3.36
N VAL A 108 -14.56 6.29 -3.49
CA VAL A 108 -13.20 5.81 -3.29
C VAL A 108 -12.51 5.69 -4.63
N ASP A 109 -11.34 6.31 -4.75
CA ASP A 109 -10.53 6.24 -5.96
C ASP A 109 -9.72 4.95 -5.93
N ILE A 110 -10.09 4.00 -6.78
CA ILE A 110 -9.45 2.69 -6.81
C ILE A 110 -8.42 2.66 -7.93
N ARG A 111 -7.19 2.31 -7.58
CA ARG A 111 -6.07 2.22 -8.50
C ARG A 111 -5.59 0.79 -8.56
N ASP A 112 -5.74 0.14 -9.69
CA ASP A 112 -5.26 -1.23 -9.85
C ASP A 112 -3.87 -1.22 -10.48
N TRP A 113 -2.88 -1.57 -9.67
CA TRP A 113 -1.50 -1.70 -10.13
C TRP A 113 -1.26 -3.16 -10.49
N ALA A 114 -1.50 -3.54 -11.71
CA ALA A 114 -1.42 -4.92 -12.15
C ALA A 114 0.01 -5.46 -12.07
N LEU A 115 0.48 -5.71 -10.87
CA LEU A 115 1.85 -6.13 -10.59
C LEU A 115 1.94 -7.65 -10.60
N ASN A 116 3.11 -8.15 -10.97
CA ASN A 116 3.36 -9.58 -10.91
C ASN A 116 3.45 -10.05 -9.46
N ASP A 117 3.00 -11.27 -9.21
CA ASP A 117 3.04 -11.85 -7.88
C ASP A 117 4.47 -12.32 -7.57
N PRO A 118 5.08 -11.86 -6.48
CA PRO A 118 6.43 -12.27 -6.13
C PRO A 118 6.51 -13.69 -5.58
N ASP A 119 5.38 -14.28 -5.21
CA ASP A 119 5.38 -15.60 -4.60
C ASP A 119 5.94 -16.63 -5.56
N GLY A 120 6.96 -17.37 -5.12
CA GLY A 120 7.56 -18.40 -5.93
C GLY A 120 8.52 -17.91 -7.00
N GLN A 121 8.78 -16.61 -7.05
CA GLN A 121 9.71 -16.04 -8.02
C GLN A 121 11.13 -16.03 -7.45
N ASP A 122 12.13 -15.97 -8.33
CA ASP A 122 13.50 -15.83 -7.84
C ASP A 122 13.73 -14.40 -7.33
N LEU A 123 14.84 -14.21 -6.62
CA LEU A 123 15.11 -12.93 -5.98
C LEU A 123 15.26 -11.78 -6.98
N ASP A 124 15.83 -12.04 -8.14
CA ASP A 124 15.99 -11.00 -9.15
C ASP A 124 14.62 -10.50 -9.62
N ARG A 125 13.67 -11.41 -9.79
CA ARG A 125 12.33 -11.02 -10.20
C ARG A 125 11.63 -10.25 -9.10
N VAL A 126 11.80 -10.68 -7.86
CA VAL A 126 11.19 -9.99 -6.72
C VAL A 126 11.77 -8.59 -6.59
N ARG A 127 13.07 -8.42 -6.85
CA ARG A 127 13.70 -7.11 -6.86
C ARG A 127 13.10 -6.19 -7.93
N GLU A 128 12.81 -6.73 -9.10
CA GLU A 128 12.16 -5.94 -10.15
C GLU A 128 10.78 -5.48 -9.74
N ILE A 129 10.03 -6.37 -9.10
CA ILE A 129 8.70 -6.03 -8.60
C ILE A 129 8.81 -4.96 -7.52
N ARG A 130 9.74 -5.12 -6.60
CA ARG A 130 10.00 -4.13 -5.56
C ARG A 130 10.28 -2.75 -6.16
N ASP A 131 11.14 -2.70 -7.16
CA ASP A 131 11.54 -1.43 -7.75
C ASP A 131 10.39 -0.78 -8.51
N GLU A 132 9.56 -1.59 -9.15
CA GLU A 132 8.37 -1.08 -9.82
C GLU A 132 7.38 -0.48 -8.81
N ILE A 133 7.17 -1.17 -7.71
CA ILE A 133 6.27 -0.68 -6.66
C ILE A 133 6.78 0.63 -6.08
N LYS A 134 8.09 0.71 -5.84
CA LYS A 134 8.70 1.93 -5.33
C LYS A 134 8.40 3.11 -6.25
N GLY A 135 8.58 2.93 -7.55
CA GLY A 135 8.31 3.99 -8.50
C GLY A 135 6.84 4.39 -8.52
N ARG A 136 5.94 3.44 -8.43
CA ARG A 136 4.51 3.74 -8.43
C ARG A 136 4.09 4.48 -7.16
N VAL A 137 4.64 4.11 -6.03
CA VAL A 137 4.32 4.79 -4.77
C VAL A 137 4.83 6.24 -4.81
N GLU A 138 6.05 6.44 -5.30
CA GLU A 138 6.60 7.79 -5.41
C GLU A 138 5.74 8.64 -6.33
N ALA A 139 5.34 8.10 -7.47
CA ALA A 139 4.51 8.84 -8.41
C ALA A 139 3.13 9.16 -7.82
N PHE A 140 2.58 8.24 -7.05
CA PHE A 140 1.30 8.46 -6.40
C PHE A 140 1.38 9.60 -5.40
N PHE A 141 2.44 9.65 -4.61
CA PHE A 141 2.63 10.74 -3.65
C PHE A 141 2.88 12.07 -4.36
N ASP A 142 3.59 12.05 -5.49
CA ASP A 142 3.77 13.25 -6.30
C ASP A 142 2.42 13.77 -6.77
N GLU A 143 1.55 12.88 -7.22
CA GLU A 143 0.23 13.25 -7.69
C GLU A 143 -0.59 13.86 -6.56
N CYS A 144 -0.57 13.24 -5.40
CA CYS A 144 -1.33 13.74 -4.25
C CYS A 144 -0.81 15.09 -3.78
N SER A 145 0.51 15.28 -3.79
CA SER A 145 1.11 16.54 -3.35
C SER A 145 0.78 17.68 -4.30
N SER A 146 0.72 17.39 -5.59
CA SER A 146 0.52 18.43 -6.58
C SER A 146 -0.89 18.98 -6.60
N THR A 147 -1.83 18.31 -5.94
CA THR A 147 -3.21 18.79 -5.91
C THR A 147 -3.48 19.74 -4.76
N GLU A 148 -2.50 19.98 -3.95
CA GLU A 148 -2.64 20.94 -2.85
C GLU A 148 -2.38 22.39 -3.30
#